data_2105ab27a8ce575eddcbff8babbc23e4
#
_entry.id   2105ab27a8ce575eddcbff8babbc23e4
#
_cell.length_a   1.000
_cell.length_b   1.000
_cell.length_c   1.000
_cell.angle_alpha   90.00
_cell.angle_beta   90.00
_cell.angle_gamma   90.00
#
_symmetry.space_group_name_H-M   'P 1'
#
loop_
_entity.id
_entity.type
_entity.pdbx_description
1 polymer ?
#
loop_
_entity_poly.entity_id
_entity_poly.type
_entity_poly.pdbx_seq_one_letter_code
_entity_poly.pdbx_strand_id
1 'polypeptide(L)'
;HTAVLLRRMAVEASFVLSGEEGVVCVRQARERRRDYGMILIDWETPGMDDMETVRHIREIVGKATTPIAMSACDWRGMEAPARTAGVDYFINKPVLREHLRDMLLVVTHHRHAFDVPAMPEEVRFNREKILIAEDNDLNAEILKTLLESRNLSVVWAENGKVAVERFAESEPGEYAAILMDVRMSVMDGLEATRHIRGMTREDARRIPIFALSANAFADDIQRSLQCGMNTHFNKPVDMDSICAALHYWLEHDKGNRP
;
A
#
# COMPACT_ATOMS: atom_id res chain seq x y z
N HIS A 1 15.37 2.57 22.02
CA HIS A 1 16.27 2.12 20.91
C HIS A 1 15.82 2.72 19.59
N THR A 2 14.59 2.47 19.14
CA THR A 2 14.05 2.86 17.84
C THR A 2 14.10 4.37 17.59
N ALA A 3 13.73 5.21 18.57
CA ALA A 3 13.81 6.66 18.44
C ALA A 3 15.25 7.17 18.22
N VAL A 4 16.25 6.51 18.80
CA VAL A 4 17.66 6.83 18.56
C VAL A 4 18.09 6.49 17.13
N LEU A 5 17.61 5.35 16.59
CA LEU A 5 17.86 4.97 15.19
C LEU A 5 17.24 5.99 14.23
N LEU A 6 15.99 6.38 14.44
CA LEU A 6 15.29 7.38 13.62
C LEU A 6 16.03 8.73 13.62
N ARG A 7 16.46 9.22 14.80
CA ARG A 7 17.24 10.47 14.90
C ARG A 7 18.57 10.40 14.16
N ARG A 8 19.27 9.24 14.20
CA ARG A 8 20.49 9.01 13.41
C ARG A 8 20.25 9.01 11.89
N MET A 9 19.01 8.83 11.48
CA MET A 9 18.57 8.91 10.08
C MET A 9 18.02 10.30 9.71
N ALA A 10 18.26 11.31 10.57
CA ALA A 10 17.74 12.67 10.43
C ALA A 10 16.21 12.77 10.40
N VAL A 11 15.52 11.80 11.03
CA VAL A 11 14.07 11.81 11.24
C VAL A 11 13.79 12.39 12.63
N GLU A 12 12.97 13.45 12.67
CA GLU A 12 12.49 14.00 13.94
C GLU A 12 11.57 12.96 14.60
N ALA A 13 11.94 12.46 15.77
CA ALA A 13 11.21 11.43 16.48
C ALA A 13 11.06 11.79 17.96
N SER A 14 9.83 11.76 18.44
CA SER A 14 9.46 11.74 19.86
C SER A 14 9.11 10.32 20.28
N PHE A 15 9.19 10.04 21.58
CA PHE A 15 8.76 8.76 22.12
C PHE A 15 8.09 8.96 23.47
N VAL A 16 7.22 8.03 23.79
CA VAL A 16 6.50 7.91 25.06
C VAL A 16 6.62 6.48 25.57
N LEU A 17 6.24 6.24 26.81
CA LEU A 17 6.45 4.93 27.44
C LEU A 17 5.14 4.16 27.66
N SER A 18 3.98 4.76 27.37
CA SER A 18 2.69 4.07 27.47
C SER A 18 1.75 4.43 26.32
N GLY A 19 0.72 3.60 26.12
CA GLY A 19 -0.32 3.83 25.12
C GLY A 19 -1.10 5.12 25.39
N GLU A 20 -1.44 5.40 26.66
CA GLU A 20 -2.18 6.60 27.09
C GLU A 20 -1.40 7.88 26.74
N GLU A 21 -0.10 7.90 27.05
CA GLU A 21 0.77 9.03 26.69
C GLU A 21 0.81 9.21 25.18
N GLY A 22 0.85 8.11 24.43
CA GLY A 22 0.81 8.12 22.96
C GLY A 22 -0.45 8.79 22.42
N VAL A 23 -1.60 8.40 22.91
CA VAL A 23 -2.90 9.00 22.55
C VAL A 23 -2.93 10.50 22.85
N VAL A 24 -2.43 10.91 24.03
CA VAL A 24 -2.36 12.33 24.43
C VAL A 24 -1.44 13.11 23.48
N CYS A 25 -0.25 12.57 23.17
CA CYS A 25 0.69 13.21 22.25
C CYS A 25 0.10 13.42 20.85
N VAL A 26 -0.57 12.39 20.31
CA VAL A 26 -1.21 12.46 18.99
C VAL A 26 -2.31 13.51 18.95
N ARG A 27 -3.15 13.56 20.00
CA ARG A 27 -4.21 14.57 20.14
C ARG A 27 -3.64 15.99 20.16
N GLN A 28 -2.62 16.23 20.96
CA GLN A 28 -1.95 17.54 21.04
C GLN A 28 -1.28 17.95 19.71
N ALA A 29 -0.69 17.02 19.01
CA ALA A 29 -0.12 17.27 17.69
C ALA A 29 -1.20 17.70 16.69
N ARG A 30 -2.34 17.02 16.69
CA ARG A 30 -3.52 17.34 15.86
C ARG A 30 -4.07 18.73 16.15
N GLU A 31 -4.25 19.08 17.44
CA GLU A 31 -4.71 20.40 17.86
C GLU A 31 -3.77 21.53 17.39
N ARG A 32 -2.46 21.26 17.37
CA ARG A 32 -1.44 22.19 16.89
C ARG A 32 -1.24 22.18 15.38
N ARG A 33 -2.02 21.40 14.63
CA ARG A 33 -1.86 21.17 13.17
C ARG A 33 -0.45 20.72 12.78
N ARG A 34 0.17 19.89 13.61
CA ARG A 34 1.49 19.30 13.42
C ARG A 34 1.39 17.77 13.52
N ASP A 35 0.61 17.19 12.63
CA ASP A 35 0.39 15.75 12.62
C ASP A 35 1.70 14.99 12.43
N TYR A 36 1.81 13.84 13.09
CA TYR A 36 2.93 12.94 12.88
C TYR A 36 2.91 12.36 11.46
N GLY A 37 4.09 12.21 10.88
CA GLY A 37 4.25 11.58 9.59
C GLY A 37 4.01 10.08 9.60
N MET A 38 4.26 9.45 10.75
CA MET A 38 4.06 8.03 11.03
C MET A 38 4.00 7.83 12.53
N ILE A 39 3.25 6.86 12.99
CA ILE A 39 3.21 6.43 14.39
C ILE A 39 3.69 4.99 14.44
N LEU A 40 4.67 4.71 15.30
CA LEU A 40 5.18 3.36 15.53
C LEU A 40 4.79 2.93 16.95
N ILE A 41 4.05 1.85 17.07
CA ILE A 41 3.63 1.25 18.33
C ILE A 41 4.44 -0.03 18.55
N ASP A 42 5.03 -0.15 19.72
CA ASP A 42 5.70 -1.36 20.14
C ASP A 42 4.70 -2.32 20.76
N TRP A 43 4.69 -3.60 20.33
CA TRP A 43 3.84 -4.62 20.94
C TRP A 43 4.31 -4.89 22.36
N GLU A 44 3.35 -5.04 23.27
CA GLU A 44 3.58 -5.18 24.72
C GLU A 44 4.03 -3.86 25.37
N THR A 45 3.51 -2.72 24.89
CA THR A 45 3.72 -1.43 25.56
C THR A 45 2.99 -1.42 26.90
N PRO A 46 3.64 -0.97 27.99
CA PRO A 46 2.96 -0.83 29.28
C PRO A 46 1.75 0.09 29.25
N GLY A 47 0.74 -0.20 30.06
CA GLY A 47 -0.45 0.65 30.22
C GLY A 47 -1.66 0.12 29.45
N MET A 48 -2.26 0.96 28.62
CA MET A 48 -3.41 0.61 27.80
C MET A 48 -3.09 -0.53 26.83
N ASP A 49 -4.07 -1.41 26.59
CA ASP A 49 -3.97 -2.45 25.56
C ASP A 49 -3.58 -1.85 24.20
N ASP A 50 -2.63 -2.50 23.52
CA ASP A 50 -2.07 -1.97 22.27
C ASP A 50 -3.14 -1.81 21.17
N MET A 51 -4.11 -2.73 21.11
CA MET A 51 -5.21 -2.63 20.13
C MET A 51 -6.18 -1.49 20.48
N GLU A 52 -6.39 -1.22 21.76
CA GLU A 52 -7.17 -0.08 22.25
C GLU A 52 -6.43 1.22 21.95
N THR A 53 -5.13 1.24 22.19
CA THR A 53 -4.24 2.38 21.81
C THR A 53 -4.35 2.70 20.32
N VAL A 54 -4.26 1.68 19.45
CA VAL A 54 -4.41 1.86 18.00
C VAL A 54 -5.77 2.44 17.65
N ARG A 55 -6.87 1.92 18.21
CA ARG A 55 -8.22 2.42 17.93
C ARG A 55 -8.38 3.89 18.32
N HIS A 56 -7.95 4.27 19.54
CA HIS A 56 -8.01 5.65 19.98
C HIS A 56 -7.17 6.60 19.14
N ILE A 57 -5.96 6.17 18.75
CA ILE A 57 -5.13 6.95 17.82
C ILE A 57 -5.83 7.09 16.48
N ARG A 58 -6.41 6.01 15.94
CA ARG A 58 -7.11 6.00 14.66
C ARG A 58 -8.34 6.91 14.65
N GLU A 59 -9.08 6.99 15.77
CA GLU A 59 -10.17 7.93 15.92
C GLU A 59 -9.72 9.40 15.81
N ILE A 60 -8.52 9.70 16.30
CA ILE A 60 -7.95 11.05 16.24
C ILE A 60 -7.44 11.39 14.84
N VAL A 61 -6.66 10.50 14.23
CA VAL A 61 -5.97 10.78 12.95
C VAL A 61 -6.80 10.42 11.71
N GLY A 62 -7.84 9.59 11.85
CA GLY A 62 -8.60 9.06 10.72
C GLY A 62 -7.86 7.97 9.94
N LYS A 63 -8.51 7.37 8.93
CA LYS A 63 -7.95 6.24 8.17
C LYS A 63 -6.88 6.61 7.14
N ALA A 64 -6.87 7.83 6.65
CA ALA A 64 -6.11 8.20 5.46
C ALA A 64 -4.89 9.11 5.71
N THR A 65 -4.68 9.63 6.92
CA THR A 65 -3.73 10.74 7.11
C THR A 65 -2.40 10.37 7.75
N THR A 66 -2.39 9.49 8.74
CA THR A 66 -1.17 9.11 9.46
C THR A 66 -1.04 7.60 9.53
N PRO A 67 -0.04 7.01 8.86
CA PRO A 67 0.22 5.58 8.94
C PRO A 67 0.56 5.13 10.36
N ILE A 68 -0.04 4.03 10.80
CA ILE A 68 0.27 3.36 12.06
C ILE A 68 1.03 2.07 11.74
N ALA A 69 2.25 1.98 12.25
CA ALA A 69 3.06 0.78 12.20
C ALA A 69 3.13 0.13 13.58
N MET A 70 3.19 -1.19 13.62
CA MET A 70 3.36 -1.94 14.87
C MET A 70 4.57 -2.86 14.78
N SER A 71 5.34 -2.96 15.87
CA SER A 71 6.50 -3.87 15.96
C SER A 71 6.24 -5.00 16.96
N ALA A 72 6.51 -6.25 16.54
CA ALA A 72 6.41 -7.44 17.42
C ALA A 72 7.44 -8.51 17.09
N CYS A 73 7.67 -9.41 18.05
CA CYS A 73 8.53 -10.59 17.85
C CYS A 73 7.80 -11.72 17.11
N ASP A 74 6.49 -11.83 17.30
CA ASP A 74 5.66 -12.88 16.70
C ASP A 74 4.28 -12.30 16.34
N TRP A 75 3.85 -12.53 15.12
CA TRP A 75 2.58 -12.04 14.58
C TRP A 75 1.47 -13.08 14.55
N ARG A 76 1.75 -14.31 14.98
CA ARG A 76 0.77 -15.40 14.93
C ARG A 76 -0.48 -15.07 15.73
N GLY A 77 -1.63 -15.06 15.05
CA GLY A 77 -2.93 -14.75 15.64
C GLY A 77 -3.19 -13.26 15.94
N MET A 78 -2.20 -12.36 15.78
CA MET A 78 -2.32 -10.94 16.10
C MET A 78 -2.50 -10.03 14.87
N GLU A 79 -2.01 -10.46 13.71
CA GLU A 79 -2.02 -9.63 12.51
C GLU A 79 -3.45 -9.19 12.11
N ALA A 80 -4.39 -10.13 12.04
CA ALA A 80 -5.78 -9.80 11.65
C ALA A 80 -6.50 -8.88 12.66
N PRO A 81 -6.43 -9.11 13.98
CA PRO A 81 -6.92 -8.15 14.96
C PRO A 81 -6.27 -6.78 14.89
N ALA A 82 -4.95 -6.71 14.70
CA ALA A 82 -4.21 -5.45 14.59
C ALA A 82 -4.65 -4.64 13.35
N ARG A 83 -4.82 -5.28 12.20
CA ARG A 83 -5.38 -4.65 10.99
C ARG A 83 -6.79 -4.12 11.22
N THR A 84 -7.64 -4.93 11.88
CA THR A 84 -9.01 -4.50 12.21
C THR A 84 -9.02 -3.30 13.15
N ALA A 85 -8.05 -3.22 14.07
CA ALA A 85 -7.88 -2.06 14.95
C ALA A 85 -7.38 -0.81 14.19
N GLY A 86 -6.71 -0.98 13.03
CA GLY A 86 -6.26 0.12 12.18
C GLY A 86 -4.75 0.20 12.00
N VAL A 87 -4.01 -0.88 12.22
CA VAL A 87 -2.57 -0.97 11.90
C VAL A 87 -2.40 -1.12 10.39
N ASP A 88 -1.56 -0.28 9.79
CA ASP A 88 -1.27 -0.29 8.36
C ASP A 88 -0.06 -1.16 8.02
N TYR A 89 0.97 -1.13 8.88
CA TYR A 89 2.25 -1.79 8.62
C TYR A 89 2.73 -2.59 9.82
N PHE A 90 3.53 -3.62 9.54
CA PHE A 90 4.11 -4.50 10.54
C PHE A 90 5.64 -4.54 10.41
N ILE A 91 6.34 -4.52 11.54
CA ILE A 91 7.80 -4.63 11.62
C ILE A 91 8.15 -5.79 12.55
N ASN A 92 9.07 -6.65 12.13
CA ASN A 92 9.62 -7.69 12.99
C ASN A 92 10.64 -7.10 13.98
N LYS A 93 10.59 -7.52 15.23
CA LYS A 93 11.67 -7.30 16.20
C LYS A 93 12.79 -8.33 15.99
N PRO A 94 14.07 -7.94 16.14
CA PRO A 94 14.56 -6.63 16.53
C PRO A 94 14.39 -5.58 15.41
N VAL A 95 13.95 -4.37 15.77
CA VAL A 95 13.82 -3.25 14.82
C VAL A 95 15.21 -2.78 14.41
N LEU A 96 15.61 -3.10 13.19
CA LEU A 96 16.89 -2.73 12.61
C LEU A 96 16.77 -1.43 11.82
N ARG A 97 17.92 -0.78 11.56
CA ARG A 97 17.98 0.46 10.77
C ARG A 97 17.44 0.27 9.36
N GLU A 98 17.71 -0.89 8.75
CA GLU A 98 17.23 -1.23 7.42
C GLU A 98 15.69 -1.31 7.40
N HIS A 99 15.08 -1.99 8.36
CA HIS A 99 13.61 -2.08 8.48
C HIS A 99 12.94 -0.71 8.61
N LEU A 100 13.55 0.20 9.42
CA LEU A 100 13.03 1.56 9.57
C LEU A 100 13.18 2.37 8.28
N ARG A 101 14.33 2.26 7.59
CA ARG A 101 14.55 2.92 6.31
C ARG A 101 13.51 2.48 5.29
N ASP A 102 13.30 1.16 5.19
CA ASP A 102 12.41 0.56 4.22
C ASP A 102 10.97 0.98 4.50
N MET A 103 10.56 1.00 5.76
CA MET A 103 9.28 1.51 6.17
C MET A 103 9.11 3.01 5.86
N LEU A 104 10.10 3.83 6.14
CA LEU A 104 10.04 5.25 5.82
C LEU A 104 9.91 5.49 4.31
N LEU A 105 10.61 4.70 3.49
CA LEU A 105 10.46 4.75 2.03
C LEU A 105 9.03 4.37 1.62
N VAL A 106 8.51 3.28 2.16
CA VAL A 106 7.11 2.86 1.92
C VAL A 106 6.14 3.98 2.31
N VAL A 107 6.26 4.53 3.52
CA VAL A 107 5.38 5.60 4.01
C VAL A 107 5.50 6.87 3.17
N THR A 108 6.70 7.24 2.72
CA THR A 108 6.89 8.42 1.86
C THR A 108 6.38 8.18 0.45
N HIS A 109 6.58 7.00 -0.13
CA HIS A 109 5.98 6.63 -1.42
C HIS A 109 4.46 6.55 -1.33
N HIS A 110 3.91 5.98 -0.26
CA HIS A 110 2.47 5.97 -0.02
C HIS A 110 1.92 7.39 0.19
N ARG A 111 2.63 8.31 0.86
CA ARG A 111 2.22 9.71 0.93
C ARG A 111 2.08 10.33 -0.45
N HIS A 112 3.01 10.08 -1.37
CA HIS A 112 2.86 10.54 -2.75
C HIS A 112 1.72 9.83 -3.49
N ALA A 113 1.35 8.61 -3.09
CA ALA A 113 0.17 7.91 -3.62
C ALA A 113 -1.14 8.32 -2.92
N PHE A 114 -1.07 8.84 -1.68
CA PHE A 114 -2.21 9.29 -0.87
C PHE A 114 -2.31 10.82 -0.71
N ASP A 115 -1.32 11.61 -1.13
CA ASP A 115 -1.50 13.02 -1.48
C ASP A 115 -2.33 13.20 -2.76
N VAL A 116 -2.95 12.11 -3.21
CA VAL A 116 -4.08 12.19 -4.14
C VAL A 116 -5.16 12.97 -3.38
N PRO A 117 -5.58 14.15 -3.85
CA PRO A 117 -6.68 14.90 -3.27
C PRO A 117 -7.84 13.95 -3.04
N ALA A 118 -8.53 14.06 -1.90
CA ALA A 118 -9.75 13.30 -1.67
C ALA A 118 -10.53 13.27 -2.99
N MET A 119 -10.83 12.04 -3.49
CA MET A 119 -11.47 11.87 -4.80
C MET A 119 -12.56 12.93 -4.95
N PRO A 120 -12.56 13.74 -6.01
CA PRO A 120 -13.73 14.54 -6.32
C PRO A 120 -14.94 13.61 -6.29
N GLU A 121 -16.06 14.00 -5.70
CA GLU A 121 -17.27 13.18 -5.55
C GLU A 121 -17.75 12.52 -6.86
N GLU A 122 -17.13 12.84 -8.01
CA GLU A 122 -17.46 12.37 -9.37
C GLU A 122 -16.23 11.99 -10.21
N VAL A 123 -15.25 11.22 -9.70
CA VAL A 123 -14.28 10.63 -10.64
C VAL A 123 -14.99 9.56 -11.46
N ARG A 124 -15.25 9.87 -12.71
CA ARG A 124 -15.78 8.93 -13.70
C ARG A 124 -14.65 8.49 -14.62
N PHE A 125 -14.32 7.21 -14.56
CA PHE A 125 -13.45 6.60 -15.54
C PHE A 125 -14.16 6.50 -16.89
N ASN A 126 -13.38 6.53 -17.98
CA ASN A 126 -13.90 6.50 -19.34
C ASN A 126 -13.63 5.16 -20.02
N ARG A 127 -13.96 4.04 -19.32
CA ARG A 127 -13.74 2.67 -19.78
C ARG A 127 -12.26 2.31 -19.99
N GLU A 128 -11.37 2.94 -19.24
CA GLU A 128 -9.96 2.54 -19.21
C GLU A 128 -9.85 1.06 -18.90
N LYS A 129 -8.99 0.37 -19.66
CA LYS A 129 -8.84 -1.08 -19.56
C LYS A 129 -7.79 -1.44 -18.50
N ILE A 130 -8.19 -2.20 -17.50
CA ILE A 130 -7.35 -2.66 -16.40
C ILE A 130 -7.09 -4.16 -16.56
N LEU A 131 -5.82 -4.57 -16.48
CA LEU A 131 -5.45 -5.97 -16.39
C LEU A 131 -5.37 -6.37 -14.92
N ILE A 132 -6.11 -7.40 -14.52
CA ILE A 132 -6.05 -7.98 -13.17
C ILE A 132 -5.33 -9.32 -13.27
N ALA A 133 -4.33 -9.54 -12.42
CA ALA A 133 -3.71 -10.85 -12.20
C ALA A 133 -4.05 -11.32 -10.78
N GLU A 134 -4.81 -12.39 -10.68
CA GLU A 134 -5.33 -12.98 -9.42
C GLU A 134 -5.61 -14.46 -9.66
N ASP A 135 -5.07 -15.34 -8.84
CA ASP A 135 -5.23 -16.79 -9.01
C ASP A 135 -6.45 -17.38 -8.28
N ASN A 136 -7.17 -16.56 -7.53
CA ASN A 136 -8.43 -16.95 -6.91
C ASN A 136 -9.61 -16.35 -7.69
N ASP A 137 -10.40 -17.22 -8.32
CA ASP A 137 -11.55 -16.87 -9.16
C ASP A 137 -12.55 -15.94 -8.45
N LEU A 138 -12.84 -16.20 -7.17
CA LEU A 138 -13.79 -15.41 -6.40
C LEU A 138 -13.25 -13.99 -6.13
N ASN A 139 -11.98 -13.89 -5.77
CA ASN A 139 -11.33 -12.57 -5.58
C ASN A 139 -11.30 -11.78 -6.88
N ALA A 140 -10.97 -12.44 -7.99
CA ALA A 140 -10.96 -11.84 -9.32
C ALA A 140 -12.34 -11.32 -9.72
N GLU A 141 -13.41 -12.10 -9.50
CA GLU A 141 -14.79 -11.71 -9.82
C GLU A 141 -15.27 -10.53 -8.95
N ILE A 142 -14.94 -10.53 -7.66
CA ILE A 142 -15.26 -9.42 -6.76
C ILE A 142 -14.55 -8.14 -7.23
N LEU A 143 -13.25 -8.22 -7.47
CA LEU A 143 -12.45 -7.06 -7.90
C LEU A 143 -12.91 -6.52 -9.25
N LYS A 144 -13.20 -7.42 -10.19
CA LYS A 144 -13.75 -7.07 -11.50
C LYS A 144 -15.09 -6.34 -11.36
N THR A 145 -16.05 -6.90 -10.61
CA THR A 145 -17.36 -6.29 -10.40
C THR A 145 -17.25 -4.88 -9.80
N LEU A 146 -16.37 -4.72 -8.82
CA LEU A 146 -16.14 -3.43 -8.17
C LEU A 146 -15.53 -2.39 -9.12
N LEU A 147 -14.57 -2.77 -9.96
CA LEU A 147 -13.94 -1.87 -10.93
C LEU A 147 -14.92 -1.53 -12.08
N GLU A 148 -15.69 -2.49 -12.56
CA GLU A 148 -16.70 -2.27 -13.60
C GLU A 148 -17.82 -1.34 -13.09
N SER A 149 -18.19 -1.41 -11.81
CA SER A 149 -19.13 -0.47 -11.19
C SER A 149 -18.64 0.98 -11.20
N ARG A 150 -17.33 1.19 -11.33
CA ARG A 150 -16.67 2.52 -11.47
C ARG A 150 -16.41 2.89 -12.95
N ASN A 151 -17.07 2.19 -13.89
CA ASN A 151 -16.94 2.39 -15.34
C ASN A 151 -15.54 2.09 -15.90
N LEU A 152 -14.80 1.16 -15.30
CA LEU A 152 -13.56 0.60 -15.85
C LEU A 152 -13.86 -0.65 -16.66
N SER A 153 -13.02 -0.97 -17.63
CA SER A 153 -13.06 -2.25 -18.37
C SER A 153 -12.01 -3.19 -17.82
N VAL A 154 -12.34 -4.44 -17.54
CA VAL A 154 -11.45 -5.36 -16.85
C VAL A 154 -11.14 -6.58 -17.69
N VAL A 155 -9.85 -6.91 -17.77
CA VAL A 155 -9.35 -8.18 -18.32
C VAL A 155 -8.68 -8.95 -17.19
N TRP A 156 -9.07 -10.20 -17.00
CA TRP A 156 -8.53 -11.04 -15.94
C TRP A 156 -7.50 -12.04 -16.46
N ALA A 157 -6.40 -12.21 -15.74
CA ALA A 157 -5.37 -13.21 -15.90
C ALA A 157 -5.31 -14.08 -14.63
N GLU A 158 -5.42 -15.39 -14.77
CA GLU A 158 -5.47 -16.36 -13.66
C GLU A 158 -4.11 -16.60 -12.96
N ASN A 159 -3.02 -16.04 -13.45
CA ASN A 159 -1.68 -16.09 -12.86
C ASN A 159 -0.76 -15.05 -13.53
N GLY A 160 0.45 -14.89 -12.97
CA GLY A 160 1.42 -13.95 -13.48
C GLY A 160 1.89 -14.23 -14.91
N LYS A 161 1.98 -15.51 -15.30
CA LYS A 161 2.39 -15.88 -16.65
C LYS A 161 1.36 -15.43 -17.70
N VAL A 162 0.07 -15.70 -17.45
CA VAL A 162 -1.02 -15.25 -18.31
C VAL A 162 -1.09 -13.72 -18.37
N ALA A 163 -0.81 -13.03 -17.25
CA ALA A 163 -0.75 -11.57 -17.24
C ALA A 163 0.38 -11.03 -18.15
N VAL A 164 1.56 -11.64 -18.10
CA VAL A 164 2.69 -11.30 -18.97
C VAL A 164 2.35 -11.54 -20.44
N GLU A 165 1.76 -12.68 -20.77
CA GLU A 165 1.34 -13.05 -22.14
C GLU A 165 0.29 -12.05 -22.67
N ARG A 166 -0.78 -11.76 -21.90
CA ARG A 166 -1.82 -10.81 -22.29
C ARG A 166 -1.27 -9.39 -22.50
N PHE A 167 -0.35 -8.97 -21.64
CA PHE A 167 0.30 -7.67 -21.80
C PHE A 167 1.20 -7.65 -23.05
N ALA A 168 1.95 -8.72 -23.31
CA ALA A 168 2.83 -8.82 -24.48
C ALA A 168 2.06 -8.79 -25.80
N GLU A 169 0.88 -9.43 -25.84
CA GLU A 169 0.01 -9.53 -27.02
C GLU A 169 -0.87 -8.28 -27.24
N SER A 170 -1.00 -7.40 -26.23
CA SER A 170 -1.81 -6.19 -26.33
C SER A 170 -1.13 -5.11 -27.18
N GLU A 171 -1.96 -4.22 -27.74
CA GLU A 171 -1.46 -3.00 -28.36
C GLU A 171 -0.79 -2.07 -27.32
N PRO A 172 0.28 -1.34 -27.66
CA PRO A 172 0.87 -0.37 -26.76
C PRO A 172 -0.14 0.66 -26.26
N GLY A 173 -0.25 0.78 -24.93
CA GLY A 173 -1.20 1.67 -24.27
C GLY A 173 -2.63 1.14 -24.18
N GLU A 174 -2.87 -0.12 -24.56
CA GLU A 174 -4.19 -0.76 -24.43
C GLU A 174 -4.63 -0.89 -22.97
N TYR A 175 -3.71 -1.24 -22.08
CA TYR A 175 -3.96 -1.27 -20.65
C TYR A 175 -3.56 0.04 -20.00
N ALA A 176 -4.43 0.58 -19.18
CA ALA A 176 -4.21 1.80 -18.41
C ALA A 176 -3.44 1.53 -17.12
N ALA A 177 -3.62 0.36 -16.51
CA ALA A 177 -2.89 -0.11 -15.34
C ALA A 177 -2.99 -1.64 -15.20
N ILE A 178 -2.15 -2.21 -14.34
CA ILE A 178 -2.18 -3.62 -13.95
C ILE A 178 -2.37 -3.70 -12.43
N LEU A 179 -3.38 -4.46 -11.98
CA LEU A 179 -3.53 -4.87 -10.60
C LEU A 179 -2.97 -6.29 -10.47
N MET A 180 -1.92 -6.46 -9.71
CA MET A 180 -1.10 -7.66 -9.67
C MET A 180 -1.10 -8.26 -8.28
N ASP A 181 -1.72 -9.42 -8.08
CA ASP A 181 -1.49 -10.17 -6.84
C ASP A 181 0.00 -10.54 -6.74
N VAL A 182 0.57 -10.32 -5.57
CA VAL A 182 1.97 -10.65 -5.28
C VAL A 182 2.16 -12.16 -5.22
N ARG A 183 1.19 -12.89 -4.66
CA ARG A 183 1.29 -14.33 -4.44
C ARG A 183 0.33 -15.09 -5.34
N MET A 184 0.87 -15.64 -6.41
CA MET A 184 0.12 -16.49 -7.34
C MET A 184 0.88 -17.77 -7.63
N SER A 185 0.14 -18.81 -8.01
CA SER A 185 0.69 -20.05 -8.56
C SER A 185 1.29 -19.82 -9.94
N VAL A 186 2.12 -20.77 -10.43
CA VAL A 186 2.77 -20.79 -11.75
C VAL A 186 3.84 -19.70 -11.90
N MET A 187 3.48 -18.42 -11.75
CA MET A 187 4.37 -17.26 -11.75
C MET A 187 3.83 -16.22 -10.78
N ASP A 188 4.63 -15.81 -9.81
CA ASP A 188 4.24 -14.80 -8.84
C ASP A 188 4.24 -13.38 -9.46
N GLY A 189 3.61 -12.43 -8.74
CA GLY A 189 3.47 -11.07 -9.25
C GLY A 189 4.78 -10.30 -9.33
N LEU A 190 5.78 -10.63 -8.49
CA LEU A 190 7.09 -10.00 -8.54
C LEU A 190 7.86 -10.43 -9.80
N GLU A 191 7.80 -11.71 -10.11
CA GLU A 191 8.41 -12.27 -11.32
C GLU A 191 7.70 -11.75 -12.57
N ALA A 192 6.37 -11.77 -12.60
CA ALA A 192 5.58 -11.20 -13.69
C ALA A 192 5.90 -9.72 -13.93
N THR A 193 6.03 -8.93 -12.88
CA THR A 193 6.41 -7.51 -12.99
C THR A 193 7.79 -7.34 -13.62
N ARG A 194 8.79 -8.12 -13.20
CA ARG A 194 10.14 -8.07 -13.82
C ARG A 194 10.09 -8.42 -15.31
N HIS A 195 9.31 -9.44 -15.68
CA HIS A 195 9.12 -9.80 -17.10
C HIS A 195 8.48 -8.65 -17.89
N ILE A 196 7.43 -8.05 -17.39
CA ILE A 196 6.77 -6.89 -18.03
C ILE A 196 7.75 -5.73 -18.15
N ARG A 197 8.43 -5.33 -17.07
CA ARG A 197 9.41 -4.22 -17.07
C ARG A 197 10.63 -4.48 -17.97
N GLY A 198 10.97 -5.74 -18.21
CA GLY A 198 12.06 -6.16 -19.10
C GLY A 198 11.71 -6.17 -20.59
N MET A 199 10.44 -5.96 -20.97
CA MET A 199 10.03 -5.91 -22.39
C MET A 199 10.61 -4.68 -23.09
N THR A 200 10.84 -4.79 -24.39
CA THR A 200 11.40 -3.71 -25.21
C THR A 200 10.38 -2.60 -25.55
N ARG A 201 9.10 -2.86 -25.39
CA ARG A 201 8.03 -1.88 -25.65
C ARG A 201 8.04 -0.74 -24.63
N GLU A 202 7.78 0.48 -25.09
CA GLU A 202 7.93 1.69 -24.28
C GLU A 202 6.96 1.75 -23.10
N ASP A 203 5.71 1.35 -23.31
CA ASP A 203 4.67 1.35 -22.28
C ASP A 203 4.94 0.35 -21.15
N ALA A 204 5.71 -0.72 -21.39
CA ALA A 204 6.12 -1.67 -20.36
C ALA A 204 6.90 -1.03 -19.20
N ARG A 205 7.63 0.04 -19.47
CA ARG A 205 8.37 0.79 -18.45
C ARG A 205 7.52 1.78 -17.67
N ARG A 206 6.39 2.21 -18.25
CA ARG A 206 5.55 3.31 -17.72
C ARG A 206 4.24 2.84 -17.13
N ILE A 207 3.67 1.73 -17.64
CA ILE A 207 2.37 1.24 -17.16
C ILE A 207 2.36 1.12 -15.63
N PRO A 208 1.39 1.73 -14.94
CA PRO A 208 1.24 1.56 -13.50
C PRO A 208 0.96 0.10 -13.16
N ILE A 209 1.76 -0.49 -12.27
CA ILE A 209 1.55 -1.83 -11.73
C ILE A 209 1.36 -1.70 -10.24
N PHE A 210 0.19 -2.08 -9.75
CA PHE A 210 -0.20 -1.99 -8.35
C PHE A 210 -0.20 -3.39 -7.74
N ALA A 211 0.64 -3.57 -6.72
CA ALA A 211 0.67 -4.82 -5.96
C ALA A 211 -0.60 -4.98 -5.12
N LEU A 212 -1.18 -6.16 -5.13
CA LEU A 212 -2.22 -6.60 -4.20
C LEU A 212 -1.62 -7.71 -3.33
N SER A 213 -1.65 -7.58 -2.00
CA SER A 213 -1.03 -8.56 -1.11
C SER A 213 -1.85 -8.77 0.16
N ALA A 214 -1.88 -10.00 0.65
CA ALA A 214 -2.39 -10.29 1.98
C ALA A 214 -1.46 -9.77 3.10
N ASN A 215 -0.18 -9.48 2.79
CA ASN A 215 0.82 -9.07 3.75
C ASN A 215 1.12 -7.57 3.67
N ALA A 216 1.14 -6.91 4.84
CA ALA A 216 1.58 -5.52 5.01
C ALA A 216 2.96 -5.41 5.68
N PHE A 217 3.80 -6.44 5.55
CA PHE A 217 5.16 -6.34 6.05
C PHE A 217 5.98 -5.40 5.16
N ALA A 218 6.74 -4.51 5.80
CA ALA A 218 7.56 -3.52 5.11
C ALA A 218 8.50 -4.15 4.08
N ASP A 219 9.06 -5.33 4.38
CA ASP A 219 9.95 -6.09 3.49
C ASP A 219 9.22 -6.54 2.21
N ASP A 220 7.97 -7.00 2.31
CA ASP A 220 7.19 -7.45 1.16
C ASP A 220 6.79 -6.25 0.27
N ILE A 221 6.42 -5.14 0.89
CA ILE A 221 6.10 -3.90 0.18
C ILE A 221 7.35 -3.39 -0.55
N GLN A 222 8.50 -3.37 0.12
CA GLN A 222 9.75 -2.93 -0.50
C GLN A 222 10.16 -3.81 -1.68
N ARG A 223 10.03 -5.14 -1.55
CA ARG A 223 10.28 -6.06 -2.68
C ARG A 223 9.40 -5.75 -3.89
N SER A 224 8.13 -5.44 -3.66
CA SER A 224 7.21 -5.04 -4.72
C SER A 224 7.68 -3.77 -5.43
N LEU A 225 8.07 -2.75 -4.69
CA LEU A 225 8.58 -1.49 -5.25
C LEU A 225 9.92 -1.68 -5.97
N GLN A 226 10.84 -2.48 -5.41
CA GLN A 226 12.15 -2.78 -6.03
C GLN A 226 12.05 -3.56 -7.34
N CYS A 227 11.03 -4.40 -7.52
CA CYS A 227 10.84 -5.11 -8.78
C CYS A 227 10.16 -4.24 -9.85
N GLY A 228 9.74 -3.01 -9.51
CA GLY A 228 9.18 -2.03 -10.44
C GLY A 228 7.67 -1.86 -10.35
N MET A 229 7.02 -2.33 -9.28
CA MET A 229 5.63 -1.96 -8.98
C MET A 229 5.56 -0.52 -8.47
N ASN A 230 4.46 0.16 -8.73
CA ASN A 230 4.29 1.59 -8.45
C ASN A 230 3.66 1.86 -7.09
N THR A 231 2.76 0.98 -6.65
CA THR A 231 2.02 1.10 -5.38
C THR A 231 1.73 -0.29 -4.85
N HIS A 232 1.50 -0.39 -3.54
CA HIS A 232 1.18 -1.63 -2.87
C HIS A 232 -0.11 -1.47 -2.06
N PHE A 233 -1.08 -2.33 -2.28
CA PHE A 233 -2.34 -2.39 -1.55
C PHE A 233 -2.46 -3.67 -0.75
N ASN A 234 -2.96 -3.54 0.47
CA ASN A 234 -3.23 -4.69 1.32
C ASN A 234 -4.64 -5.23 1.06
N LYS A 235 -4.79 -6.55 1.00
CA LYS A 235 -6.09 -7.21 1.00
C LYS A 235 -6.66 -7.27 2.43
N PRO A 236 -7.96 -7.03 2.68
CA PRO A 236 -8.98 -6.70 1.67
C PRO A 236 -8.79 -5.31 1.09
N VAL A 237 -8.98 -5.21 -0.21
CA VAL A 237 -8.65 -4.00 -0.95
C VAL A 237 -9.73 -2.93 -0.75
N ASP A 238 -9.30 -1.72 -0.39
CA ASP A 238 -10.16 -0.55 -0.38
C ASP A 238 -10.28 0.03 -1.80
N MET A 239 -11.49 -0.02 -2.35
CA MET A 239 -11.75 0.42 -3.73
C MET A 239 -11.53 1.91 -3.95
N ASP A 240 -11.83 2.73 -2.94
CA ASP A 240 -11.61 4.18 -3.05
C ASP A 240 -10.12 4.50 -3.14
N SER A 241 -9.29 3.78 -2.40
CA SER A 241 -7.82 3.88 -2.50
C SER A 241 -7.29 3.46 -3.87
N ILE A 242 -7.79 2.34 -4.44
CA ILE A 242 -7.39 1.91 -5.80
C ILE A 242 -7.83 2.95 -6.84
N CYS A 243 -9.08 3.41 -6.79
CA CYS A 243 -9.58 4.39 -7.73
C CYS A 243 -8.81 5.72 -7.65
N ALA A 244 -8.48 6.16 -6.44
CA ALA A 244 -7.65 7.33 -6.22
C ALA A 244 -6.24 7.18 -6.84
N ALA A 245 -5.60 6.04 -6.63
CA ALA A 245 -4.30 5.76 -7.24
C ALA A 245 -4.39 5.67 -8.78
N LEU A 246 -5.41 4.97 -9.32
CA LEU A 246 -5.64 4.91 -10.76
C LEU A 246 -5.82 6.31 -11.35
N HIS A 247 -6.67 7.14 -10.74
CA HIS A 247 -6.88 8.52 -11.21
C HIS A 247 -5.58 9.32 -11.19
N TYR A 248 -4.83 9.27 -10.08
CA TYR A 248 -3.54 9.96 -9.96
C TYR A 248 -2.58 9.58 -11.08
N TRP A 249 -2.36 8.28 -11.29
CA TRP A 249 -1.41 7.80 -12.30
C TRP A 249 -1.87 8.10 -13.73
N LEU A 250 -3.17 7.99 -14.01
CA LEU A 250 -3.73 8.28 -15.33
C LEU A 250 -3.64 9.78 -15.70
N GLU A 251 -3.83 10.68 -14.73
CA GLU A 251 -3.69 12.12 -14.97
C GLU A 251 -2.23 12.54 -15.16
N HIS A 252 -1.29 11.95 -14.39
CA HIS A 252 0.13 12.31 -14.49
C HIS A 252 0.80 11.69 -15.72
N ASP A 253 0.30 10.57 -16.23
CA ASP A 253 0.80 9.96 -17.47
C ASP A 253 0.30 10.70 -18.73
N LYS A 254 -0.85 11.36 -18.68
CA LYS A 254 -1.36 12.20 -19.79
C LYS A 254 -0.42 13.35 -20.17
N GLY A 255 0.37 13.86 -19.22
CA GLY A 255 1.38 14.89 -19.48
C GLY A 255 2.61 14.40 -20.23
N ASN A 256 2.79 13.09 -20.43
CA ASN A 256 3.97 12.46 -21.01
C ASN A 256 3.64 11.55 -22.22
N ARG A 257 2.41 11.57 -22.70
CA ARG A 257 2.04 10.91 -23.97
C ARG A 257 2.40 11.86 -25.12
N PRO A 258 3.08 11.36 -26.16
CA PRO A 258 3.44 12.16 -27.35
C PRO A 258 2.22 12.64 -28.12
#